data_ed5f55a1358e3059926a54a771c9428e
#
_entry.id   ed5f55a1358e3059926a54a771c9428e
#
_cell.length_a   1.000
_cell.length_b   1.000
_cell.length_c   1.000
_cell.angle_alpha   90.00
_cell.angle_beta   90.00
_cell.angle_gamma   90.00
#
_symmetry.space_group_name_H-M   'P 1'
#
loop_
_entity.id
_entity.type
_entity.pdbx_description
1 polymer ?
#
loop_
_entity_poly.entity_id
_entity_poly.type
_entity_poly.pdbx_seq_one_letter_code
_entity_poly.pdbx_strand_id
1 'polypeptide(L)'
;MNLRIADLDLSQGFVDVLGKGNKRRLVPLGRHCVKALKRWLRVHPNPLADSWLLPGRGTKPLSPRTIQSRIKRVAQRQLGEDSLHPHMLRHSFATHMLESSGDLRAVQELLGHADIATTQIYTHLDFQHLAKVYDNAHPRARNTETQE
;
A
#
# COMPACT_ATOMS: atom_id res chain seq x y z
N MET A 1 9.89 -2.93 -7.44
CA MET A 1 9.59 -2.93 -5.99
C MET A 1 10.85 -2.65 -5.19
N ASN A 2 11.33 -1.46 -5.30
CA ASN A 2 12.59 -1.03 -4.69
C ASN A 2 12.31 -0.02 -3.58
N LEU A 3 11.33 -0.33 -2.71
CA LEU A 3 11.01 0.51 -1.57
C LEU A 3 12.08 0.37 -0.51
N ARG A 4 12.54 1.50 0.00
CA ARG A 4 13.41 1.61 1.16
C ARG A 4 12.62 1.98 2.40
N ILE A 5 13.20 1.81 3.55
CA ILE A 5 12.56 2.23 4.81
C ILE A 5 12.37 3.76 4.82
N ALA A 6 13.31 4.52 4.22
CA ALA A 6 13.21 5.97 4.07
C ALA A 6 12.02 6.44 3.21
N ASP A 7 11.46 5.57 2.35
CA ASP A 7 10.29 5.92 1.55
C ASP A 7 8.97 5.89 2.36
N LEU A 8 9.03 5.49 3.66
CA LEU A 8 7.86 5.39 4.53
C LEU A 8 7.77 6.63 5.44
N ASP A 9 6.62 7.25 5.46
CA ASP A 9 6.21 8.15 6.55
C ASP A 9 5.06 7.50 7.33
N LEU A 10 5.41 6.75 8.37
CA LEU A 10 4.44 6.05 9.22
C LEU A 10 3.78 6.98 10.25
N SER A 11 4.26 8.21 10.39
CA SER A 11 3.64 9.22 11.25
C SER A 11 2.46 9.87 10.54
N GLN A 12 2.64 10.16 9.27
CA GLN A 12 1.61 10.74 8.40
C GLN A 12 0.79 9.68 7.65
N GLY A 13 1.25 8.43 7.64
CA GLY A 13 0.55 7.32 6.96
C GLY A 13 0.74 7.30 5.46
N PHE A 14 1.95 7.54 4.96
CA PHE A 14 2.26 7.52 3.51
C PHE A 14 3.44 6.63 3.17
N VAL A 15 3.48 6.25 1.90
CA VAL A 15 4.67 5.70 1.26
C VAL A 15 4.92 6.43 -0.06
N ASP A 16 6.16 6.85 -0.29
CA ASP A 16 6.59 7.43 -1.55
C ASP A 16 7.05 6.33 -2.50
N VAL A 17 6.34 6.14 -3.60
CA VAL A 17 6.62 5.08 -4.55
C VAL A 17 7.09 5.64 -5.89
N LEU A 18 8.16 5.07 -6.43
CA LEU A 18 8.62 5.37 -7.77
C LEU A 18 7.85 4.51 -8.78
N GLY A 19 7.03 5.16 -9.61
CA GLY A 19 6.23 4.54 -10.63
C GLY A 19 6.90 4.47 -12.02
N LYS A 20 6.14 4.06 -13.02
CA LYS A 20 6.59 4.04 -14.42
C LYS A 20 6.94 5.46 -14.88
N GLY A 21 8.00 5.61 -15.67
CA GLY A 21 8.47 6.92 -16.14
C GLY A 21 9.16 7.76 -15.08
N ASN A 22 9.72 7.12 -14.04
CA ASN A 22 10.45 7.80 -12.95
C ASN A 22 9.62 8.83 -12.16
N LYS A 23 8.29 8.72 -12.20
CA LYS A 23 7.38 9.59 -11.46
C LYS A 23 7.16 9.09 -10.04
N ARG A 24 7.46 9.93 -9.06
CA ARG A 24 7.18 9.64 -7.64
C ARG A 24 5.71 9.90 -7.33
N ARG A 25 5.18 9.12 -6.39
CA ARG A 25 3.79 9.24 -5.94
C ARG A 25 3.69 8.93 -4.46
N LEU A 26 2.95 9.75 -3.74
CA LEU A 26 2.55 9.44 -2.38
C LEU A 26 1.33 8.52 -2.42
N VAL A 27 1.42 7.41 -1.73
CA VAL A 27 0.32 6.44 -1.60
C VAL A 27 -0.07 6.38 -0.12
N PRO A 28 -1.36 6.60 0.22
CA PRO A 28 -1.82 6.53 1.60
C PRO A 28 -1.75 5.09 2.10
N LEU A 29 -1.41 4.95 3.38
CA LEU A 29 -1.37 3.70 4.11
C LEU A 29 -2.52 3.66 5.11
N GLY A 30 -3.40 2.69 4.98
CA GLY A 30 -4.44 2.47 5.99
C GLY A 30 -3.85 2.08 7.35
N ARG A 31 -4.59 2.34 8.43
CA ARG A 31 -4.13 2.11 9.82
C ARG A 31 -3.60 0.69 10.08
N HIS A 32 -4.23 -0.33 9.49
CA HIS A 32 -3.79 -1.72 9.62
C HIS A 32 -2.44 -1.97 8.93
N CYS A 33 -2.22 -1.34 7.77
CA CYS A 33 -0.95 -1.39 7.06
C CYS A 33 0.16 -0.71 7.88
N VAL A 34 -0.09 0.47 8.41
CA VAL A 34 0.85 1.20 9.30
C VAL A 34 1.20 0.35 10.52
N LYS A 35 0.19 -0.25 11.18
CA LYS A 35 0.41 -1.14 12.33
C LYS A 35 1.27 -2.36 11.97
N ALA A 36 1.00 -2.98 10.82
CA ALA A 36 1.77 -4.12 10.34
C ALA A 36 3.23 -3.73 10.00
N LEU A 37 3.42 -2.58 9.33
CA LEU A 37 4.76 -2.06 9.03
C LEU A 37 5.54 -1.71 10.29
N LYS A 38 4.93 -1.05 11.28
CA LYS A 38 5.57 -0.79 12.58
C LYS A 38 6.01 -2.08 13.27
N ARG A 39 5.18 -3.13 13.25
CA ARG A 39 5.57 -4.46 13.77
C ARG A 39 6.71 -5.08 12.98
N TRP A 40 6.66 -4.99 11.65
CA TRP A 40 7.71 -5.48 10.78
C TRP A 40 9.05 -4.80 11.04
N LEU A 41 9.08 -3.48 11.17
CA LEU A 41 10.31 -2.72 11.41
C LEU A 41 10.99 -3.08 12.75
N ARG A 42 10.24 -3.56 13.75
CA ARG A 42 10.81 -4.03 15.02
C ARG A 42 11.63 -5.31 14.89
N VAL A 43 11.32 -6.13 13.88
CA VAL A 43 12.00 -7.42 13.63
C VAL A 43 12.78 -7.40 12.31
N HIS A 44 12.91 -6.24 11.72
CA HIS A 44 13.63 -6.07 10.46
C HIS A 44 15.13 -6.34 10.68
N PRO A 45 15.78 -7.13 9.82
CA PRO A 45 17.20 -7.54 10.03
C PRO A 45 18.17 -6.35 10.00
N ASN A 46 17.81 -5.26 9.30
CA ASN A 46 18.60 -4.03 9.25
C ASN A 46 17.65 -2.82 9.07
N PRO A 47 17.14 -2.21 10.17
CA PRO A 47 16.14 -1.15 10.11
C PRO A 47 16.71 0.25 9.84
N LEU A 48 17.74 0.36 9.02
CA LEU A 48 18.30 1.64 8.58
C LEU A 48 17.46 2.26 7.47
N ALA A 49 17.47 3.59 7.37
CA ALA A 49 16.65 4.35 6.42
C ALA A 49 16.87 3.93 4.96
N ASP A 50 18.08 3.64 4.57
CA ASP A 50 18.46 3.22 3.21
C ASP A 50 18.33 1.73 2.94
N SER A 51 17.91 0.94 3.93
CA SER A 51 17.66 -0.49 3.77
C SER A 51 16.38 -0.75 2.98
N TRP A 52 16.37 -1.89 2.25
CA TRP A 52 15.17 -2.33 1.55
C TRP A 52 14.05 -2.64 2.55
N LEU A 53 12.88 -2.09 2.35
CA LEU A 53 11.71 -2.39 3.19
C LEU A 53 11.42 -3.90 3.24
N LEU A 54 11.57 -4.57 2.12
CA LEU A 54 11.44 -6.02 2.00
C LEU A 54 12.76 -6.59 1.48
N PRO A 55 13.69 -6.98 2.37
CA PRO A 55 14.97 -7.52 1.98
C PRO A 55 14.82 -8.91 1.36
N GLY A 56 15.60 -9.18 0.32
CA GLY A 56 15.75 -10.47 -0.31
C GLY A 56 17.04 -11.17 0.13
N ARG A 57 17.65 -11.93 -0.77
CA ARG A 57 18.96 -12.55 -0.52
C ARG A 57 20.08 -11.56 -0.78
N GLY A 58 21.08 -11.54 0.11
CA GLY A 58 22.20 -10.61 0.05
C GLY A 58 21.75 -9.15 0.15
N THR A 59 22.24 -8.30 -0.76
CA THR A 59 21.95 -6.86 -0.77
C THR A 59 20.75 -6.47 -1.65
N LYS A 60 20.05 -7.44 -2.22
CA LYS A 60 18.95 -7.19 -3.17
C LYS A 60 17.60 -7.11 -2.46
N PRO A 61 16.62 -6.35 -3.00
CA PRO A 61 15.25 -6.39 -2.51
C PRO A 61 14.58 -7.72 -2.83
N LEU A 62 13.49 -8.01 -2.15
CA LEU A 62 12.66 -9.18 -2.42
C LEU A 62 12.11 -9.13 -3.86
N SER A 63 12.24 -10.22 -4.62
CA SER A 63 11.80 -10.24 -6.01
C SER A 63 10.27 -10.19 -6.15
N PRO A 64 9.74 -9.57 -7.22
CA PRO A 64 8.30 -9.57 -7.48
C PRO A 64 7.69 -10.98 -7.51
N ARG A 65 8.40 -11.95 -8.09
CA ARG A 65 7.98 -13.36 -8.15
C ARG A 65 7.83 -13.97 -6.75
N THR A 66 8.76 -13.66 -5.85
CA THR A 66 8.69 -14.14 -4.46
C THR A 66 7.49 -13.54 -3.73
N ILE A 67 7.20 -12.25 -3.97
CA ILE A 67 6.03 -11.59 -3.39
C ILE A 67 4.74 -12.24 -3.90
N GLN A 68 4.62 -12.45 -5.21
CA GLN A 68 3.47 -13.13 -5.81
C GLN A 68 3.26 -14.53 -5.22
N SER A 69 4.34 -15.31 -5.11
CA SER A 69 4.28 -16.66 -4.52
C SER A 69 3.83 -16.64 -3.06
N ARG A 70 4.26 -15.63 -2.29
CA ARG A 70 3.83 -15.47 -0.89
C ARG A 70 2.37 -15.05 -0.79
N ILE A 71 1.91 -14.14 -1.65
CA ILE A 71 0.50 -13.72 -1.71
C ILE A 71 -0.38 -14.94 -2.01
N LYS A 72 -0.06 -15.73 -3.05
CA LYS A 72 -0.78 -16.96 -3.36
C LYS A 72 -0.84 -17.93 -2.19
N ARG A 73 0.29 -18.16 -1.51
CA ARG A 73 0.36 -19.04 -0.34
C ARG A 73 -0.53 -18.57 0.81
N VAL A 74 -0.57 -17.26 1.06
CA VAL A 74 -1.46 -16.68 2.07
C VAL A 74 -2.92 -16.84 1.66
N ALA A 75 -3.26 -16.56 0.40
CA ALA A 75 -4.61 -16.72 -0.14
C ALA A 75 -5.08 -18.19 -0.01
N GLN A 76 -4.25 -19.15 -0.40
CA GLN A 76 -4.56 -20.57 -0.27
C GLN A 76 -4.85 -20.97 1.18
N ARG A 77 -4.07 -20.46 2.14
CA ARG A 77 -4.26 -20.78 3.56
C ARG A 77 -5.48 -20.12 4.19
N GLN A 78 -5.81 -18.91 3.75
CA GLN A 78 -6.86 -18.09 4.39
C GLN A 78 -8.21 -18.19 3.67
N LEU A 79 -8.19 -18.39 2.35
CA LEU A 79 -9.38 -18.38 1.48
C LEU A 79 -9.62 -19.72 0.78
N GLY A 80 -8.68 -20.67 0.85
CA GLY A 80 -8.74 -21.91 0.09
C GLY A 80 -8.50 -21.77 -1.41
N GLU A 81 -8.14 -20.58 -1.87
CA GLU A 81 -7.96 -20.24 -3.28
C GLU A 81 -6.54 -19.77 -3.58
N ASP A 82 -6.05 -20.04 -4.79
CA ASP A 82 -4.74 -19.56 -5.26
C ASP A 82 -4.82 -18.48 -6.34
N SER A 83 -6.05 -18.04 -6.65
CA SER A 83 -6.33 -17.03 -7.68
C SER A 83 -5.85 -15.62 -7.32
N LEU A 84 -5.63 -15.33 -6.03
CA LEU A 84 -5.24 -14.00 -5.58
C LEU A 84 -3.86 -13.59 -6.12
N HIS A 85 -3.85 -12.45 -6.81
CA HIS A 85 -2.63 -11.86 -7.37
C HIS A 85 -2.60 -10.32 -7.18
N PRO A 86 -1.43 -9.66 -7.34
CA PRO A 86 -1.29 -8.24 -7.07
C PRO A 86 -2.27 -7.32 -7.82
N HIS A 87 -2.66 -7.68 -9.06
CA HIS A 87 -3.64 -6.89 -9.83
C HIS A 87 -5.04 -6.95 -9.23
N MET A 88 -5.45 -8.08 -8.66
CA MET A 88 -6.73 -8.18 -7.95
C MET A 88 -6.74 -7.31 -6.70
N LEU A 89 -5.66 -7.33 -5.92
CA LEU A 89 -5.52 -6.44 -4.76
C LEU A 89 -5.57 -4.97 -5.17
N ARG A 90 -4.91 -4.61 -6.26
CA ARG A 90 -4.96 -3.26 -6.82
C ARG A 90 -6.37 -2.88 -7.28
N HIS A 91 -7.07 -3.79 -7.95
CA HIS A 91 -8.43 -3.57 -8.41
C HIS A 91 -9.40 -3.40 -7.24
N SER A 92 -9.32 -4.28 -6.25
CA SER A 92 -10.08 -4.18 -5.01
C SER A 92 -9.83 -2.84 -4.28
N PHE A 93 -8.57 -2.42 -4.17
CA PHE A 93 -8.23 -1.12 -3.61
C PHE A 93 -8.88 0.02 -4.40
N ALA A 94 -8.79 -0.01 -5.74
CA ALA A 94 -9.39 1.01 -6.60
C ALA A 94 -10.91 1.10 -6.43
N THR A 95 -11.59 -0.04 -6.40
CA THR A 95 -13.05 -0.11 -6.23
C THR A 95 -13.47 0.45 -4.88
N HIS A 96 -12.84 0.01 -3.79
CA HIS A 96 -13.16 0.52 -2.45
C HIS A 96 -12.88 2.01 -2.30
N MET A 97 -11.78 2.50 -2.88
CA MET A 97 -11.48 3.93 -2.86
C MET A 97 -12.50 4.73 -3.65
N LEU A 98 -12.93 4.24 -4.82
CA LEU A 98 -13.94 4.91 -5.64
C LEU A 98 -15.30 4.94 -4.95
N GLU A 99 -15.75 3.81 -4.41
CA GLU A 99 -17.02 3.71 -3.68
C GLU A 99 -17.09 4.64 -2.48
N SER A 100 -15.93 4.85 -1.82
CA SER A 100 -15.86 5.63 -0.59
C SER A 100 -15.62 7.11 -0.81
N SER A 101 -14.84 7.47 -1.84
CA SER A 101 -14.51 8.87 -2.13
C SER A 101 -15.45 9.51 -3.16
N GLY A 102 -16.05 8.70 -4.04
CA GLY A 102 -16.77 9.19 -5.21
C GLY A 102 -15.88 9.90 -6.26
N ASP A 103 -14.56 9.96 -6.01
CA ASP A 103 -13.60 10.69 -6.85
C ASP A 103 -12.77 9.75 -7.72
N LEU A 104 -13.30 9.44 -8.90
CA LEU A 104 -12.63 8.59 -9.89
C LEU A 104 -11.25 9.15 -10.29
N ARG A 105 -11.12 10.47 -10.36
CA ARG A 105 -9.88 11.11 -10.79
C ARG A 105 -8.78 10.93 -9.74
N ALA A 106 -9.10 11.16 -8.46
CA ALA A 106 -8.17 10.91 -7.37
C ALA A 106 -7.69 9.45 -7.35
N VAL A 107 -8.60 8.50 -7.54
CA VAL A 107 -8.27 7.08 -7.60
C VAL A 107 -7.38 6.75 -8.81
N GLN A 108 -7.65 7.29 -9.97
CA GLN A 108 -6.83 7.10 -11.18
C GLN A 108 -5.41 7.63 -10.99
N GLU A 109 -5.25 8.80 -10.38
CA GLU A 109 -3.94 9.39 -10.09
C GLU A 109 -3.15 8.56 -9.08
N LEU A 110 -3.78 8.08 -8.00
CA LEU A 110 -3.16 7.16 -7.03
C LEU A 110 -2.69 5.87 -7.69
N LEU A 111 -3.47 5.35 -8.63
CA LEU A 111 -3.12 4.15 -9.37
C LEU A 111 -2.08 4.40 -10.46
N GLY A 112 -1.88 5.64 -10.86
CA GLY A 112 -0.87 6.01 -11.84
C GLY A 112 -1.26 5.74 -13.28
N HIS A 113 -2.49 5.95 -13.64
CA HIS A 113 -2.90 6.00 -15.04
C HIS A 113 -2.32 7.26 -15.68
N ALA A 114 -1.42 7.08 -16.65
CA ALA A 114 -0.50 8.11 -17.16
C ALA A 114 -1.13 9.11 -18.14
N ASP A 115 -2.42 9.01 -18.48
CA ASP A 115 -3.02 9.70 -19.61
C ASP A 115 -3.92 10.90 -19.28
N ILE A 116 -3.92 11.38 -18.04
CA ILE A 116 -4.62 12.63 -17.74
C ILE A 116 -3.59 13.68 -17.38
N ALA A 117 -3.31 14.54 -18.37
CA ALA A 117 -2.48 15.72 -18.25
C ALA A 117 -3.12 16.73 -17.31
N THR A 118 -2.87 16.61 -16.04
CA THR A 118 -2.89 17.74 -15.09
C THR A 118 -2.27 17.29 -13.78
N THR A 119 -1.10 17.80 -13.49
CA THR A 119 -0.46 17.68 -12.17
C THR A 119 -1.23 18.56 -11.21
N GLN A 120 -2.30 18.07 -10.63
CA GLN A 120 -2.81 18.64 -9.40
C GLN A 120 -1.94 18.09 -8.27
N ILE A 121 -1.25 18.99 -7.61
CA ILE A 121 -0.48 18.71 -6.39
C ILE A 121 -1.52 18.41 -5.32
N TYR A 122 -1.72 17.12 -5.00
CA TYR A 122 -2.48 16.75 -3.82
C TYR A 122 -1.76 17.26 -2.59
N THR A 123 -2.45 18.06 -1.79
CA THR A 123 -1.92 18.54 -0.53
C THR A 123 -1.90 17.41 0.51
N HIS A 124 -1.11 17.56 1.55
CA HIS A 124 -1.09 16.64 2.70
C HIS A 124 -2.49 16.36 3.29
N LEU A 125 -3.38 17.34 3.21
CA LEU A 125 -4.77 17.26 3.67
C LEU A 125 -5.60 16.29 2.83
N ASP A 126 -5.42 16.27 1.51
CA ASP A 126 -6.16 15.38 0.61
C ASP A 126 -5.79 13.92 0.85
N PHE A 127 -4.51 13.62 1.10
CA PHE A 127 -4.04 12.28 1.40
C PHE A 127 -4.51 11.78 2.76
N GLN A 128 -4.56 12.63 3.78
CA GLN A 128 -5.12 12.27 5.08
C GLN A 128 -6.61 11.98 4.99
N HIS A 129 -7.34 12.73 4.16
CA HIS A 129 -8.74 12.47 3.88
C HIS A 129 -8.91 11.10 3.20
N LEU A 130 -8.14 10.80 2.17
CA LEU A 130 -8.16 9.51 1.46
C LEU A 130 -7.79 8.33 2.37
N ALA A 131 -6.84 8.50 3.28
CA ALA A 131 -6.49 7.47 4.25
C ALA A 131 -7.65 7.19 5.23
N LYS A 132 -8.35 8.23 5.71
CA LYS A 132 -9.55 8.10 6.56
C LYS A 132 -10.69 7.43 5.80
N VAL A 133 -10.91 7.82 4.53
CA VAL A 133 -11.92 7.20 3.66
C VAL A 133 -11.63 5.72 3.48
N TYR A 134 -10.38 5.35 3.21
CA TYR A 134 -9.96 3.96 3.10
C TYR A 134 -10.19 3.17 4.39
N ASP A 135 -9.79 3.72 5.53
CA ASP A 135 -9.98 3.06 6.83
C ASP A 135 -11.46 2.86 7.17
N ASN A 136 -12.33 3.79 6.79
CA ASN A 136 -13.77 3.67 7.01
C ASN A 136 -14.46 2.67 6.06
N ALA A 137 -13.95 2.53 4.84
CA ALA A 137 -14.50 1.65 3.81
C ALA A 137 -14.05 0.20 3.96
N HIS A 138 -12.86 -0.02 4.55
CA HIS A 138 -12.29 -1.36 4.58
C HIS A 138 -13.10 -2.28 5.52
N PRO A 139 -13.59 -3.47 5.07
CA PRO A 139 -14.45 -4.35 5.88
C PRO A 139 -13.86 -4.74 7.24
N ARG A 140 -12.53 -4.88 7.34
CA ARG A 140 -11.82 -5.15 8.60
C ARG A 140 -11.70 -3.94 9.52
N ALA A 141 -11.90 -2.72 9.03
CA ALA A 141 -11.88 -1.53 9.85
C ALA A 141 -13.12 -1.44 10.77
N ARG A 142 -14.22 -2.06 10.36
CA ARG A 142 -15.49 -2.08 11.11
C ARG A 142 -15.56 -3.14 12.22
N ASN A 143 -14.70 -4.16 12.20
CA ASN A 143 -14.79 -5.32 13.10
C ASN A 143 -13.92 -5.23 14.37
N THR A 144 -13.39 -4.07 14.75
CA THR A 144 -12.48 -3.96 15.91
C THR A 144 -13.12 -3.35 17.17
N GLU A 145 -14.44 -3.16 17.19
CA GLU A 145 -15.13 -2.60 18.39
C GLU A 145 -15.92 -3.63 19.21
N THR A 146 -15.73 -4.91 18.97
CA THR A 146 -16.42 -5.92 19.81
C THR A 146 -15.45 -7.02 20.22
N GLN A 147 -14.57 -6.74 21.16
CA GLN A 147 -14.02 -7.69 22.14
C GLN A 147 -13.13 -6.92 23.13
N GLU A 148 -13.75 -6.37 24.17
CA GLU A 148 -13.23 -6.41 25.53
C GLU A 148 -13.95 -7.54 26.26
#